data_17856880493732103ba6ac62eadacfea
#
_entry.id   17856880493732103ba6ac62eadacfea
#
_cell.length_a   1.000
_cell.length_b   1.000
_cell.length_c   1.000
_cell.angle_alpha   90.00
_cell.angle_beta   90.00
_cell.angle_gamma   90.00
#
_symmetry.space_group_name_H-M   'P 1'
#
loop_
_entity.id
_entity.type
_entity.pdbx_description
1 polymer ?
#
loop_
_entity_poly.entity_id
_entity_poly.type
_entity_poly.pdbx_seq_one_letter_code
_entity_poly.pdbx_strand_id
1 'polypeptide(L)'
;MAFTPGDKVLPYRVVAHFKGSDLVGMRYAQLMPWVKPTEPLNDTAADFVQDYAAAHADRVFSIGRDRFVEMSECAFRVIPGDYVTTDDGTGIVHIAPTFGADDAKVAKAAGIPSLFILNQAGETRPMVDLTGRYYTLEACAEPFVQHCVDTALYAHHAGDYVKNAYDPRFTVEGKYDEAAANKAEDLNIVICMEMKQE
;
A
#
# COMPACT_ATOMS: atom_id res chain seq x y z
N MET A 1 -19.22 24.29 21.28
CA MET A 1 -18.99 25.11 20.07
C MET A 1 -19.50 24.33 18.88
N ALA A 2 -20.23 24.96 17.98
CA ALA A 2 -20.67 24.32 16.74
C ALA A 2 -19.54 24.44 15.70
N PHE A 3 -19.31 23.38 14.93
CA PHE A 3 -18.39 23.33 13.81
C PHE A 3 -19.17 23.62 12.52
N THR A 4 -18.60 24.48 11.66
CA THR A 4 -19.12 24.74 10.32
C THR A 4 -18.13 24.19 9.29
N PRO A 5 -18.58 23.44 8.26
CA PRO A 5 -17.70 22.98 7.20
C PRO A 5 -16.94 24.15 6.56
N GLY A 6 -15.61 24.03 6.51
CA GLY A 6 -14.72 25.09 6.02
C GLY A 6 -14.02 25.91 7.11
N ASP A 7 -14.36 25.75 8.38
CA ASP A 7 -13.65 26.37 9.48
C ASP A 7 -12.19 25.89 9.50
N LYS A 8 -11.24 26.83 9.63
CA LYS A 8 -9.80 26.53 9.74
C LYS A 8 -9.40 26.05 11.12
N VAL A 9 -10.22 26.31 12.14
CA VAL A 9 -10.00 25.91 13.52
C VAL A 9 -11.15 25.01 13.93
N LEU A 10 -10.85 23.75 14.18
CA LEU A 10 -11.83 22.76 14.64
C LEU A 10 -11.92 22.78 16.17
N PRO A 11 -13.12 22.83 16.76
CA PRO A 11 -13.25 22.64 18.20
C PRO A 11 -12.87 21.20 18.56
N TYR A 12 -11.99 21.03 19.52
CA TYR A 12 -11.59 19.73 20.03
C TYR A 12 -11.53 19.70 21.55
N ARG A 13 -11.57 18.50 22.10
CA ARG A 13 -11.32 18.24 23.51
C ARG A 13 -10.23 17.18 23.60
N VAL A 14 -9.16 17.48 24.33
CA VAL A 14 -8.15 16.47 24.66
C VAL A 14 -8.78 15.46 25.63
N VAL A 15 -8.84 14.21 25.23
CA VAL A 15 -9.42 13.11 26.03
C VAL A 15 -8.35 12.28 26.72
N ALA A 16 -7.14 12.26 26.19
CA ALA A 16 -6.01 11.52 26.76
C ALA A 16 -4.68 12.04 26.17
N HIS A 17 -3.56 11.71 26.84
CA HIS A 17 -2.21 11.93 26.37
C HIS A 17 -1.47 10.60 26.39
N PHE A 18 -0.71 10.30 25.33
CA PHE A 18 0.10 9.10 25.19
C PHE A 18 1.49 9.47 24.71
N LYS A 19 2.48 8.64 25.01
CA LYS A 19 3.77 8.66 24.33
C LYS A 19 3.66 7.80 23.07
N GLY A 20 4.44 8.13 22.03
CA GLY A 20 4.51 7.29 20.81
C GLY A 20 4.88 5.84 21.14
N SER A 21 5.75 5.63 22.13
CA SER A 21 6.12 4.30 22.64
C SER A 21 4.93 3.45 23.13
N ASP A 22 3.87 4.09 23.63
CA ASP A 22 2.70 3.39 24.16
C ASP A 22 1.83 2.81 23.02
N LEU A 23 2.03 3.29 21.80
CA LEU A 23 1.32 2.87 20.62
C LEU A 23 2.05 1.75 19.86
N VAL A 24 3.34 1.52 20.13
CA VAL A 24 4.14 0.51 19.41
C VAL A 24 3.53 -0.88 19.59
N GLY A 25 3.38 -1.60 18.49
CA GLY A 25 2.74 -2.92 18.44
C GLY A 25 1.23 -2.91 18.29
N MET A 26 0.55 -1.76 18.45
CA MET A 26 -0.89 -1.68 18.17
C MET A 26 -1.17 -2.06 16.73
N ARG A 27 -2.19 -2.85 16.54
CA ARG A 27 -2.65 -3.29 15.21
C ARG A 27 -3.87 -2.50 14.78
N TYR A 28 -3.98 -2.29 13.47
CA TYR A 28 -5.13 -1.63 12.87
C TYR A 28 -5.63 -2.42 11.65
N ALA A 29 -6.88 -2.22 11.28
CA ALA A 29 -7.45 -2.82 10.09
C ALA A 29 -6.84 -2.18 8.83
N GLN A 30 -6.51 -3.01 7.84
CA GLN A 30 -6.08 -2.52 6.53
C GLN A 30 -7.16 -1.61 5.93
N LEU A 31 -6.77 -0.41 5.47
CA LEU A 31 -7.73 0.57 4.92
C LEU A 31 -8.35 0.11 3.60
N MET A 32 -7.58 -0.57 2.76
CA MET A 32 -8.02 -1.14 1.48
C MET A 32 -7.73 -2.65 1.49
N PRO A 33 -8.61 -3.47 2.10
CA PRO A 33 -8.33 -4.87 2.39
C PRO A 33 -8.51 -5.78 1.17
N TRP A 34 -8.32 -5.27 -0.02
CA TRP A 34 -8.56 -5.99 -1.28
C TRP A 34 -7.44 -6.97 -1.62
N VAL A 35 -6.21 -6.63 -1.23
CA VAL A 35 -5.00 -7.39 -1.51
C VAL A 35 -4.22 -7.56 -0.23
N LYS A 36 -3.78 -8.78 0.04
CA LYS A 36 -2.94 -9.09 1.20
C LYS A 36 -1.47 -8.90 0.88
N PRO A 37 -0.67 -8.39 1.83
CA PRO A 37 0.78 -8.30 1.70
C PRO A 37 1.41 -9.67 1.42
N THR A 38 2.35 -9.68 0.48
CA THR A 38 2.98 -10.90 -0.01
C THR A 38 4.45 -10.63 -0.30
N GLU A 39 5.34 -11.54 0.08
CA GLU A 39 6.77 -11.45 -0.20
C GLU A 39 7.25 -12.63 -1.06
N PRO A 40 8.20 -12.40 -1.98
CA PRO A 40 8.89 -13.47 -2.68
C PRO A 40 9.70 -14.32 -1.71
N LEU A 41 9.62 -15.64 -1.85
CA LEU A 41 10.38 -16.61 -1.07
C LEU A 41 11.48 -17.24 -1.93
N ASN A 42 12.61 -16.57 -2.02
CA ASN A 42 13.79 -16.96 -2.78
C ASN A 42 15.06 -16.86 -1.93
N ASP A 43 16.21 -17.19 -2.48
CA ASP A 43 17.51 -17.21 -1.77
C ASP A 43 17.96 -15.82 -1.28
N THR A 44 17.37 -14.75 -1.77
CA THR A 44 17.64 -13.37 -1.36
C THR A 44 16.57 -12.80 -0.44
N ALA A 45 15.55 -13.59 -0.11
CA ALA A 45 14.51 -13.17 0.83
C ALA A 45 15.12 -12.87 2.21
N ALA A 46 14.63 -11.82 2.85
CA ALA A 46 15.08 -11.48 4.19
C ALA A 46 14.77 -12.61 5.19
N ASP A 47 15.58 -12.75 6.23
CA ASP A 47 15.45 -13.83 7.22
C ASP A 47 14.05 -13.89 7.81
N PHE A 48 13.45 -12.75 8.13
CA PHE A 48 12.09 -12.70 8.68
C PHE A 48 11.02 -13.28 7.73
N VAL A 49 11.22 -13.20 6.40
CA VAL A 49 10.33 -13.79 5.39
C VAL A 49 10.49 -15.32 5.38
N GLN A 50 11.74 -15.79 5.44
CA GLN A 50 12.04 -17.23 5.45
C GLN A 50 11.52 -17.89 6.73
N ASP A 51 11.77 -17.25 7.89
CA ASP A 51 11.31 -17.76 9.19
C ASP A 51 9.76 -17.78 9.25
N TYR A 52 9.12 -16.74 8.75
CA TYR A 52 7.67 -16.69 8.69
C TYR A 52 7.10 -17.79 7.79
N ALA A 53 7.66 -17.96 6.59
CA ALA A 53 7.22 -19.01 5.66
C ALA A 53 7.42 -20.43 6.22
N ALA A 54 8.49 -20.67 6.98
CA ALA A 54 8.73 -21.94 7.65
C ALA A 54 7.67 -22.23 8.73
N ALA A 55 7.23 -21.20 9.45
CA ALA A 55 6.21 -21.33 10.48
C ALA A 55 4.77 -21.39 9.93
N HIS A 56 4.54 -20.92 8.70
CA HIS A 56 3.21 -20.77 8.08
C HIS A 56 3.18 -21.38 6.67
N ALA A 57 3.47 -22.67 6.58
CA ALA A 57 3.56 -23.38 5.30
C ALA A 57 2.23 -23.35 4.49
N ASP A 58 1.11 -23.23 5.16
CA ASP A 58 -0.24 -23.09 4.59
C ASP A 58 -0.46 -21.76 3.86
N ARG A 59 0.38 -20.76 4.12
CA ARG A 59 0.36 -19.43 3.46
C ARG A 59 1.35 -19.32 2.29
N VAL A 60 2.11 -20.37 2.03
CA VAL A 60 3.06 -20.42 0.92
C VAL A 60 2.36 -20.94 -0.32
N PHE A 61 2.54 -20.23 -1.44
CA PHE A 61 2.02 -20.63 -2.74
C PHE A 61 3.08 -20.44 -3.83
N SER A 62 2.81 -20.95 -5.04
CA SER A 62 3.77 -20.91 -6.15
C SER A 62 3.13 -20.38 -7.42
N ILE A 63 3.92 -19.64 -8.20
CA ILE A 63 3.60 -19.24 -9.58
C ILE A 63 4.75 -19.74 -10.45
N GLY A 64 4.49 -20.76 -11.25
CA GLY A 64 5.55 -21.45 -11.99
C GLY A 64 6.59 -22.09 -11.04
N ARG A 65 7.82 -21.59 -11.07
CA ARG A 65 8.93 -22.04 -10.20
C ARG A 65 9.15 -21.13 -9.01
N ASP A 66 8.55 -19.98 -8.99
CA ASP A 66 8.73 -18.98 -7.95
C ASP A 66 7.76 -19.24 -6.80
N ARG A 67 8.24 -19.02 -5.59
CA ARG A 67 7.47 -19.19 -4.36
C ARG A 67 7.23 -17.85 -3.69
N PHE A 68 6.08 -17.75 -3.05
CA PHE A 68 5.64 -16.54 -2.35
C PHE A 68 4.98 -16.94 -1.03
N VAL A 69 4.96 -16.01 -0.07
CA VAL A 69 4.27 -16.18 1.20
C VAL A 69 3.38 -14.98 1.51
N GLU A 70 2.12 -15.24 1.86
CA GLU A 70 1.18 -14.24 2.35
C GLU A 70 1.51 -13.87 3.80
N MET A 71 1.65 -12.56 4.10
CA MET A 71 2.19 -12.06 5.37
C MET A 71 1.33 -10.99 6.05
N SER A 72 0.01 -11.02 5.90
CA SER A 72 -0.89 -10.00 6.51
C SER A 72 -0.70 -9.85 8.01
N GLU A 73 -0.33 -10.92 8.71
CA GLU A 73 -0.13 -10.88 10.15
C GLU A 73 1.10 -10.08 10.56
N CYS A 74 2.04 -9.83 9.66
CA CYS A 74 3.22 -9.01 9.92
C CYS A 74 2.98 -7.53 9.62
N ALA A 75 1.93 -7.20 8.87
CA ALA A 75 1.60 -5.84 8.43
C ALA A 75 0.64 -5.12 9.39
N PHE A 76 0.28 -3.89 9.05
CA PHE A 76 -0.78 -3.08 9.68
C PHE A 76 -0.63 -2.93 11.18
N ARG A 77 0.57 -2.58 11.61
CA ARG A 77 0.91 -2.32 13.01
C ARG A 77 1.77 -1.07 13.16
N VAL A 78 1.71 -0.46 14.33
CA VAL A 78 2.54 0.68 14.69
C VAL A 78 3.96 0.19 15.00
N ILE A 79 4.95 0.83 14.41
CA ILE A 79 6.39 0.59 14.65
C ILE A 79 7.06 1.86 15.14
N PRO A 80 8.17 1.81 15.87
CA PRO A 80 8.91 3.01 16.28
C PRO A 80 9.62 3.64 15.09
N GLY A 81 9.76 4.97 15.08
CA GLY A 81 10.50 5.70 14.07
C GLY A 81 11.19 6.91 14.68
N ASP A 82 12.52 6.88 14.73
CA ASP A 82 13.34 7.95 15.35
C ASP A 82 13.29 9.27 14.58
N TYR A 83 12.86 9.21 13.31
CA TYR A 83 12.69 10.36 12.42
C TYR A 83 11.33 11.06 12.57
N VAL A 84 10.41 10.48 13.36
CA VAL A 84 9.07 11.05 13.58
C VAL A 84 9.13 12.08 14.70
N THR A 85 8.69 13.30 14.42
CA THR A 85 8.64 14.40 15.39
C THR A 85 7.21 14.86 15.64
N THR A 86 7.01 15.62 16.71
CA THR A 86 5.75 16.31 17.01
C THR A 86 5.80 17.80 16.72
N ASP A 87 6.94 18.28 16.19
CA ASP A 87 7.15 19.69 15.89
C ASP A 87 6.38 20.12 14.63
N ASP A 88 6.18 19.14 13.73
CA ASP A 88 5.34 19.29 12.55
C ASP A 88 4.47 18.03 12.40
N GLY A 89 3.17 18.24 12.12
CA GLY A 89 2.21 17.15 11.95
C GLY A 89 1.69 16.53 13.25
N THR A 90 1.37 15.25 13.20
CA THR A 90 0.66 14.52 14.25
C THR A 90 1.56 13.64 15.14
N GLY A 91 2.84 13.51 14.80
CA GLY A 91 3.73 12.52 15.43
C GLY A 91 3.46 11.08 14.98
N ILE A 92 2.65 10.87 13.97
CA ILE A 92 2.35 9.58 13.33
C ILE A 92 2.55 9.74 11.83
N VAL A 93 3.38 8.85 11.24
CA VAL A 93 3.68 8.83 9.81
C VAL A 93 3.21 7.51 9.22
N HIS A 94 2.57 7.59 8.06
CA HIS A 94 2.20 6.40 7.30
C HIS A 94 3.44 5.89 6.54
N ILE A 95 3.68 4.58 6.60
CA ILE A 95 4.76 3.89 5.89
C ILE A 95 4.17 3.11 4.71
N ALA A 96 4.67 3.40 3.51
CA ALA A 96 4.27 2.77 2.25
C ALA A 96 5.46 2.08 1.57
N PRO A 97 5.85 0.86 1.98
CA PRO A 97 7.10 0.20 1.55
C PRO A 97 7.23 0.00 0.04
N THR A 98 6.10 -0.08 -0.67
CA THR A 98 6.08 -0.30 -2.12
C THR A 98 6.45 0.97 -2.92
N PHE A 99 6.27 2.16 -2.32
CA PHE A 99 6.38 3.43 -3.03
C PHE A 99 7.50 4.35 -2.53
N GLY A 100 7.94 4.21 -1.28
CA GLY A 100 9.00 5.03 -0.70
C GLY A 100 10.27 4.22 -0.43
N ALA A 101 11.44 4.68 -0.90
CA ALA A 101 12.72 3.98 -0.67
C ALA A 101 13.10 3.94 0.82
N ASP A 102 12.85 5.03 1.55
CA ASP A 102 13.11 5.08 2.99
C ASP A 102 12.05 4.29 3.76
N ASP A 103 10.80 4.33 3.35
CA ASP A 103 9.73 3.49 3.89
C ASP A 103 10.06 2.00 3.73
N ALA A 104 10.58 1.60 2.56
CA ALA A 104 11.00 0.22 2.31
C ALA A 104 12.12 -0.24 3.27
N LYS A 105 13.11 0.64 3.56
CA LYS A 105 14.18 0.33 4.52
C LYS A 105 13.65 0.17 5.94
N VAL A 106 12.79 1.10 6.38
CA VAL A 106 12.18 1.07 7.72
C VAL A 106 11.29 -0.16 7.86
N ALA A 107 10.45 -0.44 6.88
CA ALA A 107 9.57 -1.60 6.86
C ALA A 107 10.37 -2.91 6.92
N LYS A 108 11.42 -3.06 6.09
CA LYS A 108 12.29 -4.23 6.09
C LYS A 108 12.96 -4.46 7.46
N ALA A 109 13.49 -3.38 8.06
CA ALA A 109 14.11 -3.46 9.38
C ALA A 109 13.11 -3.88 10.49
N ALA A 110 11.84 -3.51 10.34
CA ALA A 110 10.77 -3.86 11.27
C ALA A 110 10.05 -5.18 10.94
N GLY A 111 10.44 -5.88 9.87
CA GLY A 111 9.76 -7.10 9.42
C GLY A 111 8.33 -6.85 8.92
N ILE A 112 8.11 -5.72 8.25
CA ILE A 112 6.84 -5.36 7.60
C ILE A 112 6.93 -5.73 6.12
N PRO A 113 6.03 -6.59 5.61
CA PRO A 113 5.99 -6.94 4.20
C PRO A 113 5.47 -5.81 3.33
N SER A 114 5.83 -5.84 2.05
CA SER A 114 5.34 -4.92 1.05
C SER A 114 3.96 -5.34 0.52
N LEU A 115 3.21 -4.39 -0.04
CA LEU A 115 1.94 -4.64 -0.68
C LEU A 115 2.12 -4.56 -2.21
N PHE A 116 2.12 -5.72 -2.85
CA PHE A 116 2.25 -5.89 -4.30
C PHE A 116 1.07 -6.63 -4.89
N ILE A 117 0.94 -6.57 -6.20
CA ILE A 117 0.29 -7.62 -6.98
C ILE A 117 1.35 -8.49 -7.67
N LEU A 118 0.98 -9.71 -8.02
CA LEU A 118 1.79 -10.59 -8.86
C LEU A 118 1.10 -10.74 -10.21
N ASN A 119 1.80 -10.32 -11.28
CA ASN A 119 1.28 -10.45 -12.64
C ASN A 119 1.32 -11.92 -13.11
N GLN A 120 0.81 -12.20 -14.31
CA GLN A 120 0.77 -13.55 -14.88
C GLN A 120 2.14 -14.25 -14.95
N ALA A 121 3.24 -13.49 -15.04
CA ALA A 121 4.60 -14.01 -15.04
C ALA A 121 5.18 -14.24 -13.62
N GLY A 122 4.44 -13.92 -12.55
CA GLY A 122 4.92 -14.00 -11.18
C GLY A 122 5.80 -12.81 -10.76
N GLU A 123 5.84 -11.75 -11.56
CA GLU A 123 6.62 -10.56 -11.20
C GLU A 123 5.81 -9.67 -10.26
N THR A 124 6.49 -9.14 -9.24
CA THR A 124 5.91 -8.14 -8.32
C THR A 124 5.70 -6.82 -9.03
N ARG A 125 4.53 -6.22 -8.82
CA ARG A 125 4.14 -4.92 -9.36
C ARG A 125 3.44 -4.11 -8.27
N PRO A 126 3.53 -2.78 -8.26
CA PRO A 126 2.60 -1.95 -7.49
C PRO A 126 1.15 -2.29 -7.86
N MET A 127 0.20 -1.97 -7.00
CA MET A 127 -1.23 -2.23 -7.28
C MET A 127 -1.77 -1.43 -8.47
N VAL A 128 -1.07 -0.40 -8.90
CA VAL A 128 -1.41 0.45 -10.05
C VAL A 128 -0.33 0.36 -11.11
N ASP A 129 -0.71 0.46 -12.36
CA ASP A 129 0.20 0.55 -13.49
C ASP A 129 0.81 1.97 -13.63
N LEU A 130 1.66 2.16 -14.63
CA LEU A 130 2.33 3.44 -14.89
C LEU A 130 1.37 4.58 -15.26
N THR A 131 0.13 4.28 -15.61
CA THR A 131 -0.90 5.28 -15.89
C THR A 131 -1.72 5.64 -14.66
N GLY A 132 -1.48 4.98 -13.52
CA GLY A 132 -2.23 5.15 -12.28
C GLY A 132 -3.53 4.34 -12.25
N ARG A 133 -3.65 3.31 -13.08
CA ARG A 133 -4.82 2.44 -13.16
C ARG A 133 -4.59 1.16 -12.37
N TYR A 134 -5.56 0.76 -11.54
CA TYR A 134 -5.52 -0.55 -10.88
C TYR A 134 -5.47 -1.68 -11.90
N TYR A 135 -4.60 -2.66 -11.67
CA TYR A 135 -4.57 -3.87 -12.50
C TYR A 135 -5.92 -4.58 -12.44
N THR A 136 -6.32 -5.19 -13.56
CA THR A 136 -7.49 -6.07 -13.57
C THR A 136 -7.15 -7.43 -12.97
N LEU A 137 -8.15 -8.19 -12.54
CA LEU A 137 -7.93 -9.53 -11.98
C LEU A 137 -7.28 -10.48 -13.00
N GLU A 138 -7.61 -10.33 -14.28
CA GLU A 138 -7.06 -11.14 -15.38
C GLU A 138 -5.57 -10.82 -15.62
N ALA A 139 -5.09 -9.67 -15.22
CA ALA A 139 -3.67 -9.32 -15.30
C ALA A 139 -2.84 -9.95 -14.16
N CYS A 140 -3.49 -10.44 -13.11
CA CYS A 140 -2.86 -11.08 -11.95
C CYS A 140 -2.75 -12.60 -12.14
N ALA A 141 -1.72 -13.20 -11.55
CA ALA A 141 -1.57 -14.65 -11.55
C ALA A 141 -2.67 -15.32 -10.72
N GLU A 142 -3.27 -16.39 -11.26
CA GLU A 142 -4.37 -17.10 -10.60
C GLU A 142 -4.04 -17.57 -9.17
N PRO A 143 -2.87 -18.18 -8.87
CA PRO A 143 -2.53 -18.58 -7.51
C PRO A 143 -2.45 -17.38 -6.54
N PHE A 144 -1.98 -16.23 -7.01
CA PHE A 144 -1.97 -15.00 -6.20
C PHE A 144 -3.40 -14.53 -5.91
N VAL A 145 -4.27 -14.50 -6.93
CA VAL A 145 -5.68 -14.11 -6.75
C VAL A 145 -6.36 -15.00 -5.73
N GLN A 146 -6.15 -16.31 -5.81
CA GLN A 146 -6.77 -17.27 -4.89
C GLN A 146 -6.31 -17.12 -3.43
N HIS A 147 -5.03 -16.78 -3.20
CA HIS A 147 -4.46 -16.71 -1.84
C HIS A 147 -4.52 -15.32 -1.22
N CYS A 148 -4.41 -14.28 -2.06
CA CYS A 148 -4.09 -12.94 -1.58
C CYS A 148 -5.12 -11.87 -1.95
N VAL A 149 -6.12 -12.15 -2.78
CA VAL A 149 -7.07 -11.14 -3.26
C VAL A 149 -8.49 -11.45 -2.79
N ASP A 150 -9.11 -10.48 -2.14
CA ASP A 150 -10.57 -10.48 -1.99
C ASP A 150 -11.18 -10.02 -3.32
N THR A 151 -11.56 -10.99 -4.14
CA THR A 151 -12.05 -10.73 -5.50
C THR A 151 -13.37 -9.96 -5.53
N ALA A 152 -14.21 -10.12 -4.51
CA ALA A 152 -15.48 -9.39 -4.43
C ALA A 152 -15.25 -7.90 -4.18
N LEU A 153 -14.34 -7.57 -3.26
CA LEU A 153 -13.98 -6.19 -2.98
C LEU A 153 -13.14 -5.58 -4.12
N TYR A 154 -12.15 -6.32 -4.61
CA TYR A 154 -11.24 -5.81 -5.65
C TYR A 154 -11.94 -5.54 -6.98
N ALA A 155 -12.94 -6.36 -7.36
CA ALA A 155 -13.67 -6.21 -8.61
C ALA A 155 -14.36 -4.84 -8.78
N HIS A 156 -14.67 -4.16 -7.68
CA HIS A 156 -15.25 -2.81 -7.71
C HIS A 156 -14.23 -1.73 -8.10
N HIS A 157 -12.94 -2.03 -8.06
CA HIS A 157 -11.85 -1.09 -8.29
C HIS A 157 -10.93 -1.52 -9.44
N ALA A 158 -11.03 -2.78 -9.86
CA ALA A 158 -10.21 -3.33 -10.95
C ALA A 158 -10.39 -2.52 -12.23
N GLY A 159 -9.28 -1.99 -12.76
CA GLY A 159 -9.29 -1.17 -13.95
C GLY A 159 -9.67 0.31 -13.75
N ASP A 160 -10.05 0.73 -12.55
CA ASP A 160 -10.30 2.13 -12.24
C ASP A 160 -8.99 2.91 -12.05
N TYR A 161 -9.03 4.20 -12.33
CA TYR A 161 -7.90 5.09 -12.03
C TYR A 161 -7.89 5.52 -10.57
N VAL A 162 -6.71 5.49 -9.95
CA VAL A 162 -6.52 6.11 -8.64
C VAL A 162 -6.67 7.62 -8.78
N LYS A 163 -7.55 8.23 -7.97
CA LYS A 163 -7.71 9.67 -7.96
C LYS A 163 -6.40 10.36 -7.52
N ASN A 164 -5.86 11.17 -8.39
CA ASN A 164 -4.79 12.11 -8.05
C ASN A 164 -5.39 13.51 -7.88
N ALA A 165 -5.27 14.08 -6.66
CA ALA A 165 -5.83 15.40 -6.36
C ALA A 165 -5.23 16.55 -7.21
N TYR A 166 -4.04 16.33 -7.77
CA TYR A 166 -3.33 17.30 -8.60
C TYR A 166 -3.47 17.04 -10.10
N ASP A 167 -4.11 15.94 -10.48
CA ASP A 167 -4.28 15.55 -11.87
C ASP A 167 -5.57 16.18 -12.43
N PRO A 168 -5.47 17.06 -13.43
CA PRO A 168 -6.63 17.75 -14.00
C PRO A 168 -7.62 16.82 -14.71
N ARG A 169 -7.25 15.57 -14.96
CA ARG A 169 -8.13 14.55 -15.57
C ARG A 169 -9.19 14.04 -14.61
N PHE A 170 -9.02 14.22 -13.30
CA PHE A 170 -10.03 13.82 -12.33
C PHE A 170 -10.99 14.97 -12.05
N THR A 171 -12.29 14.68 -12.18
CA THR A 171 -13.36 15.64 -11.85
C THR A 171 -13.44 15.88 -10.35
N VAL A 172 -14.23 16.89 -9.94
CA VAL A 172 -14.50 17.18 -8.52
C VAL A 172 -15.13 15.97 -7.81
N GLU A 173 -15.93 15.17 -8.52
CA GLU A 173 -16.52 13.93 -8.02
C GLU A 173 -15.52 12.76 -7.97
N GLY A 174 -14.28 12.99 -8.40
CA GLY A 174 -13.24 11.96 -8.43
C GLY A 174 -13.38 10.96 -9.59
N LYS A 175 -14.15 11.29 -10.60
CA LYS A 175 -14.28 10.52 -11.83
C LYS A 175 -13.16 10.88 -12.80
N TYR A 176 -12.68 9.89 -13.54
CA TYR A 176 -11.72 10.10 -14.60
C TYR A 176 -12.38 10.70 -15.84
N ASP A 177 -11.79 11.77 -16.36
CA ASP A 177 -12.26 12.44 -17.60
C ASP A 177 -11.31 12.09 -18.75
N GLU A 178 -11.74 11.21 -19.66
CA GLU A 178 -10.96 10.81 -20.83
C GLU A 178 -10.62 11.97 -21.76
N ALA A 179 -11.48 13.01 -21.84
CA ALA A 179 -11.21 14.16 -22.67
C ALA A 179 -10.05 15.02 -22.13
N ALA A 180 -9.86 15.04 -20.81
CA ALA A 180 -8.71 15.67 -20.17
C ALA A 180 -7.46 14.78 -20.24
N ALA A 181 -7.59 13.47 -20.34
CA ALA A 181 -6.50 12.50 -20.40
C ALA A 181 -5.55 12.74 -21.57
N ASN A 182 -6.10 13.03 -22.75
CA ASN A 182 -5.34 13.27 -23.97
C ASN A 182 -4.43 14.51 -23.90
N LYS A 183 -4.58 15.35 -22.89
CA LYS A 183 -3.76 16.57 -22.68
C LYS A 183 -2.69 16.41 -21.61
N ALA A 184 -2.76 15.35 -20.80
CA ALA A 184 -1.89 15.17 -19.62
C ALA A 184 -1.23 13.78 -19.57
N GLU A 185 -1.24 13.05 -20.70
CA GLU A 185 -0.68 11.70 -20.80
C GLU A 185 0.79 11.63 -20.35
N ASP A 186 1.58 12.64 -20.73
CA ASP A 186 2.99 12.74 -20.37
C ASP A 186 3.22 13.00 -18.87
N LEU A 187 2.32 13.72 -18.19
CA LEU A 187 2.49 14.09 -16.79
C LEU A 187 2.32 12.89 -15.85
N ASN A 188 1.39 11.99 -16.14
CA ASN A 188 1.19 10.76 -15.34
C ASN A 188 2.37 9.80 -15.46
N ILE A 189 2.93 9.68 -16.63
CA ILE A 189 4.13 8.86 -16.86
C ILE A 189 5.31 9.41 -16.05
N VAL A 190 5.48 10.71 -16.04
CA VAL A 190 6.55 11.39 -15.28
C VAL A 190 6.37 11.17 -13.78
N ILE A 191 5.17 11.40 -13.22
CA ILE A 191 4.89 11.20 -11.80
C ILE A 191 5.10 9.74 -11.39
N CYS A 192 4.61 8.78 -12.18
CA CYS A 192 4.80 7.36 -11.89
C CYS A 192 6.27 6.91 -12.05
N MET A 193 7.05 7.56 -12.92
CA MET A 193 8.48 7.28 -13.07
C MET A 193 9.32 7.91 -11.95
N GLU A 194 8.99 9.10 -11.50
CA GLU A 194 9.63 9.74 -10.33
C GLU A 194 9.40 8.93 -9.05
N MET A 195 8.19 8.43 -8.83
CA MET A 195 7.89 7.52 -7.72
C MET A 195 8.63 6.18 -7.77
N LYS A 196 9.23 5.80 -8.90
CA LYS A 196 10.06 4.60 -9.06
C LYS A 196 11.55 4.86 -8.94
N GLN A 197 11.99 6.10 -9.01
CA GLN A 197 13.41 6.48 -8.97
C GLN A 197 13.88 6.92 -7.58
N GLU A 198 12.96 7.17 -6.66
CA GLU A 198 13.23 7.41 -5.24
C GLU A 198 13.13 6.09 -4.45
#